data_65881e5f20257b7f67692c64631513ef
#
_entry.id   65881e5f20257b7f67692c64631513ef
#
_cell.length_a   1.000
_cell.length_b   1.000
_cell.length_c   1.000
_cell.angle_alpha   90.00
_cell.angle_beta   90.00
_cell.angle_gamma   90.00
#
_symmetry.space_group_name_H-M   'P 1'
#
loop_
_entity.id
_entity.type
_entity.pdbx_description
1 polymer ?
#
loop_
_entity_poly.entity_id
_entity_poly.type
_entity_poly.pdbx_seq_one_letter_code
_entity_poly.pdbx_strand_id
1 'polypeptide(L)'
;MTVVTIYSRKNCHLCEVAVESLESVKSELDFEIDKVYIDGNSDLLNKYGEEVPVIHIDGKHHDMFRVDLDRFRSSLEKHRQHQ
;
A
#
# COMPACT_ATOMS: atom_id res chain seq x y z
N MET A 1 0.89 6.68 14.91
CA MET A 1 0.42 7.10 13.58
C MET A 1 0.37 5.90 12.63
N THR A 2 -0.67 5.80 11.83
CA THR A 2 -0.82 4.71 10.87
C THR A 2 0.12 4.90 9.69
N VAL A 3 0.84 3.85 9.30
CA VAL A 3 1.72 3.85 8.15
C VAL A 3 1.21 2.86 7.11
N VAL A 4 1.00 3.35 5.90
CA VAL A 4 0.60 2.53 4.77
C VAL A 4 1.83 2.31 3.90
N THR A 5 2.28 1.07 3.78
CA THR A 5 3.43 0.71 2.97
C THR A 5 2.97 0.22 1.61
N ILE A 6 3.57 0.76 0.56
CA ILE A 6 3.27 0.35 -0.81
C ILE A 6 4.54 -0.24 -1.42
N TYR A 7 4.56 -1.56 -1.61
CA TYR A 7 5.66 -2.23 -2.29
C TYR A 7 5.44 -2.10 -3.79
N SER A 8 6.39 -1.48 -4.47
CA SER A 8 6.27 -1.08 -5.87
C SER A 8 7.50 -1.49 -6.67
N ARG A 9 7.36 -1.47 -7.99
CA ARG A 9 8.49 -1.65 -8.91
C ARG A 9 8.62 -0.41 -9.78
N LYS A 10 9.82 -0.16 -10.27
CA LYS A 10 10.07 0.92 -11.24
C LYS A 10 9.31 0.61 -12.53
N ASN A 11 8.83 1.65 -13.18
CA ASN A 11 8.08 1.53 -14.45
C ASN A 11 6.78 0.72 -14.32
N CYS A 12 6.20 0.68 -13.11
CA CYS A 12 4.94 -0.01 -12.87
C CYS A 12 3.80 1.01 -12.85
N HIS A 13 2.99 1.01 -13.89
CA HIS A 13 1.87 1.95 -13.99
C HIS A 13 0.82 1.72 -12.88
N LEU A 14 0.51 0.47 -12.60
CA LEU A 14 -0.44 0.12 -11.52
C LEU A 14 0.05 0.59 -10.15
N CYS A 15 1.37 0.56 -9.93
CA CYS A 15 1.96 1.05 -8.69
C CYS A 15 1.78 2.56 -8.57
N GLU A 16 1.99 3.29 -9.65
CA GLU A 16 1.79 4.74 -9.68
C GLU A 16 0.34 5.11 -9.42
N VAL A 17 -0.59 4.41 -10.03
CA VAL A 17 -2.04 4.62 -9.81
C VAL A 17 -2.40 4.37 -8.36
N ALA A 18 -1.86 3.30 -7.76
CA ALA A 18 -2.12 2.98 -6.36
C ALA A 18 -1.63 4.09 -5.43
N VAL A 19 -0.42 4.59 -5.67
CA VAL A 19 0.14 5.70 -4.88
C VAL A 19 -0.74 6.94 -4.99
N GLU A 20 -1.12 7.32 -6.21
CA GLU A 20 -1.98 8.49 -6.43
C GLU A 20 -3.33 8.34 -5.71
N SER A 21 -3.93 7.16 -5.80
CA SER A 21 -5.21 6.89 -5.13
C SER A 21 -5.10 7.07 -3.63
N LEU A 22 -4.05 6.51 -3.02
CA LEU A 22 -3.85 6.61 -1.58
C LEU A 22 -3.49 8.04 -1.16
N GLU A 23 -2.70 8.75 -1.96
CA GLU A 23 -2.38 10.16 -1.68
C GLU A 23 -3.61 11.04 -1.69
N SER A 24 -4.59 10.72 -2.55
CA SER A 24 -5.83 11.50 -2.64
C SER A 24 -6.64 11.49 -1.34
N VAL A 25 -6.49 10.47 -0.52
CA VAL A 25 -7.23 10.33 0.75
C VAL A 25 -6.34 10.43 1.98
N LYS A 26 -5.06 10.69 1.79
CA LYS A 26 -4.07 10.73 2.88
C LYS A 26 -4.43 11.76 3.96
N SER A 27 -4.76 12.98 3.55
CA SER A 27 -5.12 14.05 4.48
C SER A 27 -6.44 13.76 5.19
N GLU A 28 -7.41 13.24 4.44
CA GLU A 28 -8.74 12.91 4.97
C GLU A 28 -8.66 11.81 6.03
N LEU A 29 -7.88 10.77 5.76
CA LEU A 29 -7.82 9.59 6.62
C LEU A 29 -6.66 9.60 7.60
N ASP A 30 -5.78 10.58 7.49
CA ASP A 30 -4.67 10.83 8.42
C ASP A 30 -3.73 9.62 8.58
N PHE A 31 -2.98 9.33 7.56
CA PHE A 31 -1.95 8.28 7.59
C PHE A 31 -0.70 8.74 6.83
N GLU A 32 0.41 8.04 7.04
CA GLU A 32 1.64 8.25 6.30
C GLU A 32 1.79 7.19 5.21
N ILE A 33 2.43 7.56 4.11
CA ILE A 33 2.72 6.62 3.01
C ILE A 33 4.22 6.34 3.00
N ASP A 34 4.57 5.05 3.02
CA ASP A 34 5.94 4.59 2.86
C ASP A 34 6.00 3.77 1.56
N LYS A 35 6.61 4.37 0.54
CA LYS A 35 6.74 3.73 -0.77
C LYS A 35 8.08 3.00 -0.84
N VAL A 36 8.02 1.69 -1.03
CA VAL A 36 9.20 0.84 -1.06
C VAL A 36 9.34 0.20 -2.44
N TYR A 37 10.43 0.52 -3.14
CA TYR A 37 10.76 -0.17 -4.39
C TYR A 37 11.43 -1.50 -4.08
N ILE A 38 10.91 -2.58 -4.65
CA ILE A 38 11.44 -3.91 -4.43
C ILE A 38 12.55 -4.28 -5.42
N ASP A 39 12.78 -3.45 -6.43
CA ASP A 39 13.89 -3.63 -7.36
C ASP A 39 15.21 -3.62 -6.58
N GLY A 40 16.09 -4.55 -6.86
CA GLY A 40 17.36 -4.66 -6.16
C GLY A 40 17.31 -5.37 -4.82
N ASN A 41 16.13 -5.84 -4.39
CA ASN A 41 16.01 -6.65 -3.17
C ASN A 41 15.44 -8.01 -3.56
N SER A 42 16.30 -9.04 -3.59
CA SER A 42 15.92 -10.36 -4.07
C SER A 42 14.83 -11.02 -3.21
N ASP A 43 14.83 -10.80 -1.91
CA ASP A 43 13.80 -11.36 -1.03
C ASP A 43 12.43 -10.77 -1.32
N LEU A 44 12.36 -9.44 -1.50
CA LEU A 44 11.12 -8.76 -1.83
C LEU A 44 10.65 -9.10 -3.25
N LEU A 45 11.57 -9.24 -4.20
CA LEU A 45 11.24 -9.66 -5.56
C LEU A 45 10.64 -11.06 -5.58
N ASN A 46 11.19 -11.98 -4.80
CA ASN A 46 10.64 -13.33 -4.70
C ASN A 46 9.26 -13.33 -4.06
N LYS A 47 9.04 -12.45 -3.10
CA LYS A 47 7.81 -12.42 -2.33
C LYS A 47 6.68 -11.66 -3.04
N TYR A 48 7.01 -10.53 -3.66
CA TYR A 48 6.01 -9.62 -4.22
C TYR A 48 6.17 -9.29 -5.70
N GLY A 49 7.18 -9.84 -6.37
CA GLY A 49 7.57 -9.43 -7.72
C GLY A 49 6.46 -9.41 -8.76
N GLU A 50 5.50 -10.32 -8.66
CA GLU A 50 4.38 -10.43 -9.60
C GLU A 50 3.08 -9.86 -9.02
N GLU A 51 3.09 -9.41 -7.76
CA GLU A 51 1.90 -8.97 -7.05
C GLU A 51 1.84 -7.46 -6.83
N VAL A 52 2.85 -6.72 -7.28
CA VAL A 52 2.90 -5.28 -7.07
C VAL A 52 1.78 -4.56 -7.83
N PRO A 53 1.22 -3.48 -7.28
CA PRO A 53 1.54 -2.94 -5.96
C PRO A 53 0.96 -3.79 -4.82
N VAL A 54 1.72 -3.94 -3.73
CA VAL A 54 1.26 -4.61 -2.52
C VAL A 54 1.11 -3.56 -1.42
N ILE A 55 -0.04 -3.53 -0.79
CA ILE A 55 -0.38 -2.53 0.22
C ILE A 55 -0.46 -3.18 1.59
N HIS A 56 0.30 -2.63 2.55
CA HIS A 56 0.26 -3.04 3.95
C HIS A 56 -0.20 -1.86 4.82
N ILE A 57 -1.02 -2.14 5.81
CA ILE A 57 -1.43 -1.17 6.83
C ILE A 57 -0.75 -1.56 8.14
N ASP A 58 0.17 -0.71 8.61
CA ASP A 58 0.98 -0.98 9.82
C ASP A 58 1.62 -2.38 9.79
N GLY A 59 2.17 -2.75 8.62
CA GLY A 59 2.86 -4.02 8.43
C GLY A 59 1.98 -5.21 8.12
N LYS A 60 0.67 -5.06 8.11
CA LYS A 60 -0.27 -6.14 7.78
C LYS A 60 -0.73 -6.04 6.34
N HIS A 61 -0.69 -7.14 5.62
CA HIS A 61 -1.16 -7.19 4.23
C HIS A 61 -2.61 -6.76 4.12
N HIS A 62 -2.87 -5.82 3.22
CA HIS A 62 -4.23 -5.34 2.95
C HIS A 62 -4.71 -5.80 1.57
N ASP A 63 -3.98 -5.47 0.51
CA ASP A 63 -4.41 -5.75 -0.85
C ASP A 63 -3.22 -5.80 -1.80
N MET A 64 -3.47 -6.21 -3.05
CA MET A 64 -2.46 -6.28 -4.09
C MET A 64 -3.09 -5.93 -5.44
N PHE A 65 -2.25 -5.57 -6.42
CA PHE A 65 -2.57 -5.19 -7.80
C PHE A 65 -3.24 -3.84 -7.95
N ARG A 66 -4.20 -3.49 -7.12
CA ARG A 66 -4.90 -2.20 -7.21
C ARG A 66 -5.46 -1.81 -5.86
N VAL A 67 -5.81 -0.54 -5.74
CA VAL A 67 -6.43 0.01 -4.54
C VAL A 67 -7.90 0.24 -4.80
N ASP A 68 -8.73 -0.36 -3.95
CA ASP A 68 -10.15 -0.04 -3.86
C ASP A 68 -10.31 0.85 -2.63
N LEU A 69 -10.61 2.12 -2.84
CA LEU A 69 -10.66 3.10 -1.75
C LEU A 69 -11.76 2.79 -0.72
N ASP A 70 -12.88 2.22 -1.14
CA ASP A 70 -13.94 1.84 -0.20
C ASP A 70 -13.48 0.72 0.72
N ARG A 71 -12.82 -0.30 0.16
CA ARG A 71 -12.22 -1.39 0.94
C ARG A 71 -11.12 -0.88 1.84
N PHE A 72 -10.27 0.01 1.33
CA PHE A 72 -9.19 0.59 2.10
C PHE A 72 -9.73 1.36 3.31
N ARG A 73 -10.75 2.19 3.13
CA ARG A 73 -11.37 2.95 4.21
C ARG A 73 -11.93 2.03 5.28
N SER A 74 -12.65 0.99 4.88
CA SER A 74 -13.22 0.01 5.81
C SER A 74 -12.13 -0.73 6.60
N SER A 75 -11.08 -1.17 5.92
CA SER A 75 -9.96 -1.88 6.56
C SER A 75 -9.21 -0.98 7.53
N LEU A 76 -8.98 0.27 7.15
CA LEU A 76 -8.28 1.23 8.00
C LEU A 76 -9.09 1.53 9.26
N GLU A 77 -10.40 1.71 9.12
CA GLU A 77 -11.29 1.94 10.23
C GLU A 77 -11.29 0.77 11.21
N LYS A 78 -11.43 -0.46 10.70
CA LYS A 78 -11.37 -1.66 11.53
C LYS A 78 -10.02 -1.77 12.25
N HIS A 79 -8.93 -1.50 11.55
CA HIS A 79 -7.60 -1.55 12.13
C HIS A 79 -7.48 -0.58 13.30
N ARG A 80 -7.99 0.63 13.14
CA ARG A 80 -7.95 1.66 14.19
C ARG A 80 -8.82 1.34 15.38
N GLN A 81 -9.94 0.63 15.17
CA GLN A 81 -10.83 0.21 16.24
C GLN A 81 -10.20 -0.86 17.15
N HIS A 82 -9.22 -1.58 16.64
CA HIS A 82 -8.57 -2.70 17.35
C HIS A 82 -7.16 -2.35 17.84
N GLN A 83 -6.79 -1.10 17.84
CA GLN A 83 -5.51 -0.64 18.37
C GLN A 83 -5.57 -0.35 19.86
#